data_6b5cf67736a252731c498dc49edcf73b
#
_entry.id   6b5cf67736a252731c498dc49edcf73b
#
_cell.length_a   1.000
_cell.length_b   1.000
_cell.length_c   1.000
_cell.angle_alpha   90.00
_cell.angle_beta   90.00
_cell.angle_gamma   90.00
#
_symmetry.space_group_name_H-M   'P 1'
#
loop_
_entity.id
_entity.type
_entity.pdbx_description
1 polymer ?
#
loop_
_entity_poly.entity_id
_entity_poly.type
_entity_poly.pdbx_seq_one_letter_code
_entity_poly.pdbx_strand_id
1 'polypeptide(L)'
;MKSTLQKISTTGFAETADNIISVYNNQWHCVVNYIYFSQLVSQKVFSSAIKKTEKEKEYKKLILKSDFLLPDGIALQIFYYCAVILRAINSNTKWLPNVNWTDFTPYFLNNTKEKYWSQRINILLYGSKPDVVEKVKENLALKWYNVIYIQDWFSEFDREKAEEALNEYVDTINILLVARSTPKIPLQELRTSRNYQKIIDNKLLVMNVWGLFDFIAWVQKRAPKLFRTLKLEWLRRLCSQPKRNWKKVVNSLMIFPYIFRYLILKKD
;
A
#
# COMPACT_ATOMS: atom_id res chain seq x y z
N MET A 1 -17.89 -4.87 6.79
CA MET A 1 -17.40 -3.49 6.99
C MET A 1 -16.59 -3.33 8.28
N LYS A 2 -17.17 -3.60 9.46
CA LYS A 2 -16.51 -3.40 10.77
C LYS A 2 -15.11 -3.99 10.86
N SER A 3 -14.92 -5.27 10.52
CA SER A 3 -13.63 -5.95 10.54
C SER A 3 -12.55 -5.27 9.70
N THR A 4 -12.91 -4.75 8.52
CA THR A 4 -11.96 -4.03 7.64
C THR A 4 -11.54 -2.71 8.26
N LEU A 5 -12.48 -1.92 8.80
CA LEU A 5 -12.15 -0.63 9.39
C LEU A 5 -11.33 -0.79 10.68
N GLN A 6 -11.60 -1.82 11.49
CA GLN A 6 -10.83 -2.11 12.70
C GLN A 6 -9.42 -2.63 12.44
N LYS A 7 -9.15 -3.17 11.23
CA LYS A 7 -7.83 -3.61 10.81
C LYS A 7 -6.92 -2.47 10.33
N ILE A 8 -7.49 -1.29 10.03
CA ILE A 8 -6.69 -0.14 9.56
C ILE A 8 -5.79 0.36 10.68
N SER A 9 -4.51 0.58 10.35
CA SER A 9 -3.55 1.18 11.27
C SER A 9 -3.99 2.60 11.68
N THR A 10 -3.95 2.87 12.96
CA THR A 10 -4.31 4.16 13.55
C THR A 10 -3.09 4.95 14.04
N THR A 11 -1.88 4.43 13.83
CA THR A 11 -0.62 5.01 14.29
C THR A 11 -0.01 5.94 13.24
N GLY A 12 0.77 6.93 13.70
CA GLY A 12 1.52 7.85 12.85
C GLY A 12 2.76 7.19 12.20
N PHE A 13 3.53 7.96 11.44
CA PHE A 13 4.67 7.44 10.66
C PHE A 13 5.70 6.72 11.51
N ALA A 14 6.20 7.34 12.57
CA ALA A 14 7.28 6.78 13.39
C ALA A 14 6.85 5.46 14.05
N GLU A 15 5.73 5.48 14.75
CA GLU A 15 5.20 4.30 15.43
C GLU A 15 4.83 3.19 14.44
N THR A 16 4.25 3.54 13.28
CA THR A 16 3.96 2.55 12.23
C THR A 16 5.24 1.90 11.72
N ALA A 17 6.30 2.68 11.49
CA ALA A 17 7.58 2.15 11.01
C ALA A 17 8.21 1.19 12.04
N ASP A 18 8.20 1.56 13.32
CA ASP A 18 8.73 0.73 14.40
C ASP A 18 7.94 -0.58 14.56
N ASN A 19 6.61 -0.50 14.48
CA ASN A 19 5.75 -1.66 14.55
C ASN A 19 5.97 -2.62 13.38
N ILE A 20 6.15 -2.12 12.15
CA ILE A 20 6.46 -2.93 10.97
C ILE A 20 7.77 -3.70 11.16
N ILE A 21 8.82 -3.02 11.58
CA ILE A 21 10.12 -3.67 11.82
C ILE A 21 10.04 -4.67 12.99
N SER A 22 9.32 -4.34 14.05
CA SER A 22 9.10 -5.27 15.17
C SER A 22 8.41 -6.56 14.72
N VAL A 23 7.34 -6.44 13.92
CA VAL A 23 6.64 -7.63 13.37
C VAL A 23 7.57 -8.43 12.44
N TYR A 24 8.31 -7.74 11.56
CA TYR A 24 9.26 -8.37 10.66
C TYR A 24 10.34 -9.16 11.44
N ASN A 25 10.94 -8.56 12.46
CA ASN A 25 11.98 -9.21 13.26
C ASN A 25 11.46 -10.43 14.04
N ASN A 26 10.21 -10.37 14.50
CA ASN A 26 9.60 -11.45 15.29
C ASN A 26 9.10 -12.62 14.42
N GLN A 27 8.60 -12.34 13.23
CA GLN A 27 7.94 -13.33 12.37
C GLN A 27 8.73 -13.67 11.11
N TRP A 28 9.83 -12.93 10.84
CA TRP A 28 10.67 -13.04 9.64
C TRP A 28 9.93 -12.73 8.33
N HIS A 29 8.69 -12.32 8.43
CA HIS A 29 7.91 -11.82 7.30
C HIS A 29 6.98 -10.69 7.76
N CYS A 30 6.60 -9.82 6.84
CA CYS A 30 5.60 -8.79 7.09
C CYS A 30 5.00 -8.33 5.76
N VAL A 31 3.69 -8.21 5.70
CA VAL A 31 2.97 -7.72 4.53
C VAL A 31 2.27 -6.41 4.83
N VAL A 32 2.66 -5.36 4.12
CA VAL A 32 2.11 -4.00 4.24
C VAL A 32 1.30 -3.66 3.01
N ASN A 33 0.02 -3.38 3.20
CA ASN A 33 -0.88 -2.91 2.17
C ASN A 33 -1.37 -1.50 2.46
N TYR A 34 -1.48 -0.67 1.42
CA TYR A 34 -2.12 0.65 1.49
C TYR A 34 -3.52 0.56 0.94
N ILE A 35 -4.47 1.18 1.63
CA ILE A 35 -5.85 1.21 1.18
C ILE A 35 -6.38 2.64 1.11
N TYR A 36 -7.21 2.89 0.12
CA TYR A 36 -7.93 4.13 -0.05
C TYR A 36 -9.41 3.87 -0.36
N PHE A 37 -10.26 4.84 -0.04
CA PHE A 37 -11.72 4.65 -0.06
C PHE A 37 -12.24 4.16 -1.43
N SER A 38 -11.79 4.76 -2.54
CA SER A 38 -12.26 4.36 -3.87
C SER A 38 -11.88 2.92 -4.26
N GLN A 39 -10.82 2.36 -3.67
CA GLN A 39 -10.46 0.95 -3.84
C GLN A 39 -11.42 0.04 -3.07
N LEU A 40 -11.76 0.40 -1.84
CA LEU A 40 -12.74 -0.35 -1.04
C LEU A 40 -14.12 -0.38 -1.72
N VAL A 41 -14.51 0.73 -2.37
CA VAL A 41 -15.73 0.81 -3.19
C VAL A 41 -15.64 -0.08 -4.43
N SER A 42 -14.58 0.07 -5.22
CA SER A 42 -14.40 -0.67 -6.48
C SER A 42 -14.30 -2.18 -6.28
N GLN A 43 -13.75 -2.62 -5.16
CA GLN A 43 -13.64 -4.03 -4.76
C GLN A 43 -14.82 -4.50 -3.89
N LYS A 44 -15.86 -3.70 -3.76
CA LYS A 44 -17.07 -3.99 -2.98
C LYS A 44 -16.78 -4.55 -1.58
N VAL A 45 -15.71 -4.07 -0.92
CA VAL A 45 -15.23 -4.62 0.36
C VAL A 45 -16.32 -4.57 1.44
N PHE A 46 -17.15 -3.54 1.43
CA PHE A 46 -18.21 -3.33 2.41
C PHE A 46 -19.52 -4.08 2.10
N SER A 47 -19.73 -4.55 0.87
CA SER A 47 -20.94 -5.26 0.48
C SER A 47 -21.00 -6.65 1.10
N SER A 48 -22.21 -7.23 1.19
CA SER A 48 -22.44 -8.60 1.65
C SER A 48 -21.72 -9.63 0.76
N ALA A 49 -21.44 -10.82 1.29
CA ALA A 49 -20.74 -11.88 0.56
C ALA A 49 -21.51 -12.36 -0.68
N ILE A 50 -22.84 -12.34 -0.62
CA ILE A 50 -23.73 -12.80 -1.71
C ILE A 50 -23.58 -11.95 -2.97
N LYS A 51 -23.26 -10.65 -2.80
CA LYS A 51 -23.12 -9.69 -3.92
C LYS A 51 -21.69 -9.58 -4.46
N LYS A 52 -20.78 -10.46 -4.04
CA LYS A 52 -19.37 -10.42 -4.42
C LYS A 52 -19.00 -11.53 -5.37
N THR A 53 -18.14 -11.20 -6.34
CA THR A 53 -17.42 -12.20 -7.12
C THR A 53 -16.36 -12.91 -6.23
N GLU A 54 -15.91 -14.09 -6.66
CA GLU A 54 -14.85 -14.82 -5.93
C GLU A 54 -13.58 -13.97 -5.78
N LYS A 55 -13.18 -13.20 -6.80
CA LYS A 55 -12.05 -12.27 -6.75
C LYS A 55 -12.23 -11.17 -5.70
N GLU A 56 -13.43 -10.61 -5.55
CA GLU A 56 -13.74 -9.60 -4.53
C GLU A 56 -13.73 -10.20 -3.10
N LYS A 57 -14.17 -11.45 -2.96
CA LYS A 57 -14.07 -12.20 -1.68
C LYS A 57 -12.62 -12.48 -1.32
N GLU A 58 -11.83 -12.96 -2.29
CA GLU A 58 -10.40 -13.22 -2.13
C GLU A 58 -9.65 -11.94 -1.74
N TYR A 59 -9.90 -10.82 -2.44
CA TYR A 59 -9.31 -9.53 -2.12
C TYR A 59 -9.62 -9.10 -0.68
N LYS A 60 -10.89 -9.19 -0.25
CA LYS A 60 -11.26 -8.87 1.13
C LYS A 60 -10.53 -9.74 2.15
N LYS A 61 -10.46 -11.05 1.90
CA LYS A 61 -9.75 -12.00 2.77
C LYS A 61 -8.26 -11.63 2.88
N LEU A 62 -7.65 -11.24 1.76
CA LEU A 62 -6.25 -10.89 1.67
C LEU A 62 -5.91 -9.62 2.46
N ILE A 63 -6.67 -8.53 2.29
CA ILE A 63 -6.41 -7.31 3.04
C ILE A 63 -6.60 -7.49 4.55
N LEU A 64 -7.51 -8.40 4.96
CA LEU A 64 -7.70 -8.73 6.37
C LEU A 64 -6.55 -9.58 6.94
N LYS A 65 -5.84 -10.33 6.10
CA LYS A 65 -4.67 -11.13 6.48
C LYS A 65 -3.36 -10.34 6.49
N SER A 66 -3.31 -9.14 5.87
CA SER A 66 -2.13 -8.28 5.90
C SER A 66 -1.72 -7.98 7.34
N ASP A 67 -0.44 -7.89 7.61
CA ASP A 67 0.05 -7.48 8.93
C ASP A 67 -0.31 -6.02 9.18
N PHE A 68 -0.07 -5.17 8.18
CA PHE A 68 -0.44 -3.76 8.22
C PHE A 68 -1.35 -3.36 7.07
N LEU A 69 -2.39 -2.59 7.40
CA LEU A 69 -3.31 -1.98 6.47
C LEU A 69 -3.28 -0.47 6.67
N LEU A 70 -2.49 0.23 5.85
CA LEU A 70 -2.19 1.64 6.01
C LEU A 70 -3.19 2.53 5.28
N PRO A 71 -3.72 3.57 5.95
CA PRO A 71 -4.73 4.45 5.36
C PRO A 71 -4.14 5.48 4.41
N ASP A 72 -4.70 5.58 3.21
CA ASP A 72 -4.35 6.59 2.21
C ASP A 72 -5.56 7.42 1.82
N GLY A 73 -5.42 8.71 1.92
CA GLY A 73 -6.32 9.72 1.38
C GLY A 73 -7.50 10.13 2.26
N ILE A 74 -7.92 11.38 2.04
CA ILE A 74 -8.91 12.09 2.85
C ILE A 74 -10.29 11.40 2.89
N ALA A 75 -10.73 10.79 1.79
CA ALA A 75 -12.04 10.13 1.75
C ALA A 75 -12.12 8.95 2.73
N LEU A 76 -11.03 8.18 2.89
CA LEU A 76 -10.98 7.11 3.89
C LEU A 76 -10.97 7.67 5.31
N GLN A 77 -10.23 8.76 5.55
CA GLN A 77 -10.18 9.44 6.85
C GLN A 77 -11.58 9.93 7.28
N ILE A 78 -12.31 10.58 6.36
CA ILE A 78 -13.69 11.07 6.63
C ILE A 78 -14.62 9.88 6.89
N PHE A 79 -14.57 8.84 6.08
CA PHE A 79 -15.44 7.67 6.26
C PHE A 79 -15.19 6.99 7.60
N TYR A 80 -13.93 6.84 8.00
CA TYR A 80 -13.55 6.27 9.29
C TYR A 80 -14.04 7.14 10.44
N TYR A 81 -13.83 8.46 10.36
CA TYR A 81 -14.33 9.41 11.36
C TYR A 81 -15.84 9.30 11.57
N CYS A 82 -16.61 9.28 10.49
CA CYS A 82 -18.05 9.07 10.55
C CYS A 82 -18.41 7.72 11.18
N ALA A 83 -17.66 6.66 10.87
CA ALA A 83 -17.89 5.33 11.44
C ALA A 83 -17.67 5.30 12.97
N VAL A 84 -16.69 6.05 13.48
CA VAL A 84 -16.44 6.18 14.92
C VAL A 84 -17.53 7.03 15.59
N ILE A 85 -17.85 8.20 15.05
CA ILE A 85 -18.85 9.12 15.63
C ILE A 85 -20.26 8.49 15.65
N LEU A 86 -20.62 7.77 14.60
CA LEU A 86 -21.90 7.05 14.49
C LEU A 86 -21.88 5.69 15.23
N ARG A 87 -20.82 5.40 15.97
CA ARG A 87 -20.64 4.16 16.77
C ARG A 87 -20.80 2.88 15.94
N ALA A 88 -20.44 2.94 14.65
CA ALA A 88 -20.38 1.76 13.80
C ALA A 88 -19.15 0.89 14.09
N ILE A 89 -18.08 1.51 14.59
CA ILE A 89 -16.86 0.86 15.09
C ILE A 89 -16.46 1.47 16.43
N ASN A 90 -15.78 0.68 17.27
CA ASN A 90 -15.15 1.17 18.50
C ASN A 90 -13.69 1.46 18.19
N SER A 91 -13.24 2.68 18.44
CA SER A 91 -11.85 3.09 18.30
C SER A 91 -11.54 4.26 19.23
N ASN A 92 -10.37 4.25 19.84
CA ASN A 92 -9.86 5.38 20.63
C ASN A 92 -9.38 6.51 19.71
N THR A 93 -9.04 6.21 18.47
CA THR A 93 -8.62 7.19 17.47
C THR A 93 -9.83 7.60 16.63
N LYS A 94 -10.21 8.88 16.71
CA LYS A 94 -11.33 9.42 15.93
C LYS A 94 -10.93 9.70 14.47
N TRP A 95 -9.69 10.16 14.25
CA TRP A 95 -9.21 10.56 12.94
C TRP A 95 -7.97 9.76 12.53
N LEU A 96 -8.05 9.04 11.39
CA LEU A 96 -6.92 8.28 10.88
C LEU A 96 -5.76 9.21 10.48
N PRO A 97 -4.50 8.84 10.76
CA PRO A 97 -3.37 9.47 10.10
C PRO A 97 -3.42 9.22 8.59
N ASN A 98 -2.80 10.06 7.79
CA ASN A 98 -2.64 9.81 6.35
C ASN A 98 -1.28 9.15 6.10
N VAL A 99 -1.23 7.83 6.19
CA VAL A 99 -0.01 7.04 5.98
C VAL A 99 0.02 6.58 4.53
N ASN A 100 0.13 7.53 3.61
CA ASN A 100 0.12 7.24 2.19
C ASN A 100 1.47 6.67 1.70
N TRP A 101 1.41 5.82 0.67
CA TRP A 101 2.59 5.12 0.13
C TRP A 101 3.68 6.06 -0.42
N THR A 102 3.32 7.24 -0.94
CA THR A 102 4.27 8.19 -1.52
C THR A 102 5.12 8.94 -0.50
N ASP A 103 4.63 9.14 0.69
CA ASP A 103 5.36 9.83 1.76
C ASP A 103 5.90 8.81 2.78
N PHE A 104 5.10 7.82 3.15
CA PHE A 104 5.50 6.86 4.18
C PHE A 104 6.59 5.88 3.72
N THR A 105 6.52 5.32 2.49
CA THR A 105 7.54 4.35 2.07
C THR A 105 8.94 4.95 2.05
N PRO A 106 9.20 6.15 1.46
CA PRO A 106 10.51 6.78 1.56
C PRO A 106 10.93 7.11 3.00
N TYR A 107 9.99 7.56 3.84
CA TYR A 107 10.25 7.78 5.25
C TYR A 107 10.66 6.47 5.94
N PHE A 108 9.91 5.39 5.72
CA PHE A 108 10.19 4.07 6.28
C PHE A 108 11.58 3.56 5.90
N LEU A 109 11.94 3.64 4.62
CA LEU A 109 13.27 3.23 4.14
C LEU A 109 14.40 4.03 4.82
N ASN A 110 14.25 5.36 4.90
CA ASN A 110 15.24 6.21 5.56
C ASN A 110 15.34 5.93 7.07
N ASN A 111 14.20 5.84 7.77
CA ASN A 111 14.15 5.54 9.20
C ASN A 111 14.77 4.16 9.51
N THR A 112 14.48 3.16 8.67
CA THR A 112 15.06 1.82 8.83
C THR A 112 16.57 1.87 8.63
N LYS A 113 17.05 2.60 7.62
CA LYS A 113 18.47 2.77 7.36
C LYS A 113 19.20 3.47 8.52
N GLU A 114 18.61 4.51 9.09
CA GLU A 114 19.21 5.25 10.23
C GLU A 114 19.27 4.39 11.49
N LYS A 115 18.22 3.61 11.79
CA LYS A 115 18.17 2.76 12.98
C LYS A 115 19.01 1.49 12.87
N TYR A 116 19.12 0.94 11.69
CA TYR A 116 19.79 -0.33 11.42
C TYR A 116 20.99 -0.14 10.47
N TRP A 117 21.74 0.96 10.66
CA TRP A 117 22.87 1.34 9.81
C TRP A 117 23.98 0.28 9.73
N SER A 118 24.11 -0.57 10.75
CA SER A 118 25.04 -1.70 10.78
C SER A 118 24.55 -2.91 9.94
N GLN A 119 23.26 -2.96 9.60
CA GLN A 119 22.67 -4.02 8.77
C GLN A 119 22.47 -3.52 7.34
N ARG A 120 22.79 -4.34 6.38
CA ARG A 120 22.49 -4.03 4.99
C ARG A 120 20.99 -4.14 4.74
N ILE A 121 20.42 -3.12 4.11
CA ILE A 121 19.04 -3.16 3.63
C ILE A 121 19.07 -3.55 2.17
N ASN A 122 18.54 -4.70 1.86
CA ASN A 122 18.37 -5.19 0.50
C ASN A 122 16.98 -4.81 -0.01
N ILE A 123 16.93 -4.31 -1.22
CA ILE A 123 15.68 -3.94 -1.87
C ILE A 123 15.48 -4.79 -3.12
N LEU A 124 14.33 -5.42 -3.20
CA LEU A 124 13.83 -6.08 -4.38
C LEU A 124 12.75 -5.19 -5.01
N LEU A 125 12.81 -4.97 -6.31
CA LEU A 125 11.89 -4.12 -7.05
C LEU A 125 11.09 -4.96 -8.05
N TYR A 126 9.77 -4.93 -7.93
CA TYR A 126 8.89 -5.59 -8.88
C TYR A 126 7.79 -4.65 -9.37
N GLY A 127 7.74 -4.43 -10.67
CA GLY A 127 6.69 -3.66 -11.29
C GLY A 127 7.17 -2.47 -12.10
N SER A 128 6.24 -1.66 -12.58
CA SER A 128 6.46 -0.55 -13.50
C SER A 128 7.01 -0.98 -14.88
N LYS A 129 7.41 -0.04 -15.70
CA LYS A 129 8.03 -0.29 -16.99
C LYS A 129 9.53 -0.57 -16.82
N PRO A 130 10.20 -1.26 -17.78
CA PRO A 130 11.62 -1.56 -17.68
C PRO A 130 12.50 -0.33 -17.43
N ASP A 131 12.30 0.73 -18.22
CA ASP A 131 13.04 2.00 -18.10
C ASP A 131 12.81 2.71 -16.77
N VAL A 132 11.63 2.55 -16.17
CA VAL A 132 11.28 3.13 -14.88
C VAL A 132 11.91 2.34 -13.73
N VAL A 133 11.83 1.01 -13.74
CA VAL A 133 12.40 0.20 -12.65
C VAL A 133 13.94 0.30 -12.61
N GLU A 134 14.61 0.41 -13.76
CA GLU A 134 16.05 0.68 -13.82
C GLU A 134 16.40 2.03 -13.19
N LYS A 135 15.69 3.11 -13.55
CA LYS A 135 15.88 4.43 -12.90
C LYS A 135 15.63 4.40 -11.40
N VAL A 136 14.65 3.60 -10.94
CA VAL A 136 14.41 3.41 -9.49
C VAL A 136 15.61 2.76 -8.83
N LYS A 137 16.18 1.72 -9.43
CA LYS A 137 17.40 1.05 -8.97
C LYS A 137 18.56 2.05 -8.83
N GLU A 138 18.84 2.82 -9.90
CA GLU A 138 19.89 3.84 -9.90
C GLU A 138 19.68 4.87 -8.78
N ASN A 139 18.47 5.42 -8.68
CA ASN A 139 18.15 6.44 -7.67
C ASN A 139 18.18 5.92 -6.23
N LEU A 140 17.90 4.64 -6.00
CA LEU A 140 18.04 4.00 -4.69
C LEU A 140 19.51 3.70 -4.39
N ALA A 141 20.29 3.25 -5.37
CA ALA A 141 21.72 3.03 -5.23
C ALA A 141 22.47 4.32 -4.86
N LEU A 142 22.12 5.46 -5.49
CA LEU A 142 22.66 6.77 -5.11
C LEU A 142 22.37 7.17 -3.65
N LYS A 143 21.35 6.59 -3.04
CA LYS A 143 21.02 6.73 -1.63
C LYS A 143 21.58 5.63 -0.74
N TRP A 144 22.52 4.84 -1.26
CA TRP A 144 23.20 3.76 -0.53
C TRP A 144 22.27 2.62 -0.10
N TYR A 145 21.21 2.33 -0.87
CA TYR A 145 20.43 1.10 -0.74
C TYR A 145 20.99 0.02 -1.65
N ASN A 146 21.04 -1.21 -1.15
CA ASN A 146 21.47 -2.35 -1.94
C ASN A 146 20.26 -2.92 -2.72
N VAL A 147 20.20 -2.68 -4.02
CA VAL A 147 19.14 -3.23 -4.89
C VAL A 147 19.63 -4.55 -5.48
N ILE A 148 19.15 -5.66 -4.94
CA ILE A 148 19.61 -7.01 -5.28
C ILE A 148 18.79 -7.68 -6.38
N TYR A 149 17.56 -7.20 -6.64
CA TYR A 149 16.68 -7.77 -7.64
C TYR A 149 15.80 -6.70 -8.26
N ILE A 150 15.60 -6.79 -9.58
CA ILE A 150 14.65 -5.94 -10.31
C ILE A 150 13.89 -6.76 -11.34
N GLN A 151 12.61 -6.46 -11.48
CA GLN A 151 11.76 -7.00 -12.52
C GLN A 151 10.63 -6.03 -12.87
N ASP A 152 10.33 -5.89 -14.14
CA ASP A 152 9.23 -5.08 -14.62
C ASP A 152 7.85 -5.78 -14.47
N TRP A 153 6.80 -5.12 -14.90
CA TRP A 153 5.43 -5.64 -14.79
C TRP A 153 4.94 -6.50 -15.96
N PHE A 154 5.73 -6.62 -17.05
CA PHE A 154 5.30 -7.34 -18.26
C PHE A 154 5.38 -8.85 -18.09
N SER A 155 6.30 -9.32 -17.27
CA SER A 155 6.44 -10.73 -16.92
C SER A 155 5.82 -11.05 -15.55
N GLU A 156 5.47 -12.31 -15.34
CA GLU A 156 5.14 -12.80 -14.01
C GLU A 156 6.41 -12.78 -13.15
N PHE A 157 6.23 -12.64 -11.84
CA PHE A 157 7.34 -12.56 -10.89
C PHE A 157 8.21 -13.82 -10.94
N ASP A 158 9.48 -13.64 -11.24
CA ASP A 158 10.48 -14.70 -11.27
C ASP A 158 10.95 -15.00 -9.85
N ARG A 159 10.32 -16.00 -9.28
CA ARG A 159 10.55 -16.38 -7.90
C ARG A 159 11.93 -16.98 -7.69
N GLU A 160 12.40 -17.82 -8.62
CA GLU A 160 13.68 -18.51 -8.50
C GLU A 160 14.83 -17.51 -8.43
N LYS A 161 14.85 -16.53 -9.34
CA LYS A 161 15.84 -15.45 -9.30
C LYS A 161 15.76 -14.57 -8.06
N ALA A 162 14.55 -14.32 -7.55
CA ALA A 162 14.40 -13.54 -6.33
C ALA A 162 14.89 -14.32 -5.08
N GLU A 163 14.65 -15.63 -5.03
CA GLU A 163 15.17 -16.52 -3.98
C GLU A 163 16.70 -16.63 -4.04
N GLU A 164 17.27 -16.81 -5.23
CA GLU A 164 18.73 -16.79 -5.44
C GLU A 164 19.37 -15.50 -4.92
N ALA A 165 18.79 -14.34 -5.30
CA ALA A 165 19.27 -13.05 -4.83
C ALA A 165 19.17 -12.88 -3.30
N LEU A 166 18.16 -13.46 -2.65
CA LEU A 166 18.01 -13.41 -1.20
C LEU A 166 18.98 -14.33 -0.47
N ASN A 167 19.33 -15.48 -1.05
CA ASN A 167 20.22 -16.47 -0.42
C ASN A 167 21.67 -15.99 -0.31
N GLU A 168 22.08 -15.00 -1.13
CA GLU A 168 23.40 -14.38 -1.05
C GLU A 168 23.61 -13.51 0.19
N TYR A 169 22.50 -13.13 0.87
CA TYR A 169 22.52 -12.16 1.95
C TYR A 169 21.89 -12.69 3.23
N VAL A 170 22.71 -13.10 4.17
CA VAL A 170 22.32 -13.53 5.53
C VAL A 170 22.34 -12.32 6.47
N ASP A 171 21.44 -12.31 7.47
CA ASP A 171 21.33 -11.26 8.49
C ASP A 171 21.10 -9.83 7.98
N THR A 172 20.29 -9.71 6.93
CA THR A 172 19.91 -8.45 6.31
C THR A 172 18.41 -8.19 6.43
N ILE A 173 18.00 -6.93 6.30
CA ILE A 173 16.60 -6.56 6.18
C ILE A 173 16.24 -6.57 4.70
N ASN A 174 15.41 -7.52 4.28
CA ASN A 174 15.01 -7.68 2.89
C ASN A 174 13.62 -7.06 2.64
N ILE A 175 13.54 -6.09 1.73
CA ILE A 175 12.31 -5.35 1.45
C ILE A 175 11.93 -5.51 -0.03
N LEU A 176 10.79 -6.13 -0.30
CA LEU A 176 10.21 -6.20 -1.63
C LEU A 176 9.19 -5.06 -1.83
N LEU A 177 9.51 -4.13 -2.72
CA LEU A 177 8.60 -3.08 -3.16
C LEU A 177 7.86 -3.53 -4.42
N VAL A 178 6.53 -3.60 -4.33
CA VAL A 178 5.68 -3.99 -5.45
C VAL A 178 4.93 -2.79 -5.99
N ALA A 179 5.28 -2.36 -7.21
CA ALA A 179 4.70 -1.20 -7.89
C ALA A 179 3.92 -1.61 -9.15
N ARG A 180 3.07 -2.61 -9.03
CA ARG A 180 2.26 -3.12 -10.14
C ARG A 180 0.86 -2.53 -10.14
N SER A 181 0.76 -1.23 -10.38
CA SER A 181 -0.53 -0.54 -10.51
C SER A 181 -1.20 -0.91 -11.84
N THR A 182 -1.84 -2.04 -11.88
CA THR A 182 -2.65 -2.38 -13.05
C THR A 182 -4.05 -1.80 -12.87
N PRO A 183 -4.60 -1.09 -13.87
CA PRO A 183 -5.97 -0.59 -13.81
C PRO A 183 -7.02 -1.71 -13.90
N LYS A 184 -6.58 -2.94 -14.16
CA LYS A 184 -7.43 -4.12 -14.33
C LYS A 184 -7.03 -5.22 -13.37
N ILE A 185 -8.01 -5.95 -12.91
CA ILE A 185 -7.89 -7.15 -12.09
C ILE A 185 -6.98 -8.19 -12.79
N PRO A 186 -6.09 -8.87 -12.05
CA PRO A 186 -5.98 -8.82 -10.59
C PRO A 186 -5.14 -7.63 -10.11
N LEU A 187 -5.56 -7.05 -8.99
CA LEU A 187 -4.79 -6.03 -8.29
C LEU A 187 -3.43 -6.58 -7.85
N GLN A 188 -2.46 -5.66 -7.64
CA GLN A 188 -1.12 -6.08 -7.21
C GLN A 188 -1.15 -6.91 -5.93
N GLU A 189 -1.99 -6.57 -4.96
CA GLU A 189 -2.12 -7.28 -3.69
C GLU A 189 -2.52 -8.76 -3.89
N LEU A 190 -3.45 -9.04 -4.82
CA LEU A 190 -3.85 -10.42 -5.15
C LEU A 190 -2.73 -11.20 -5.83
N ARG A 191 -2.00 -10.57 -6.75
CA ARG A 191 -0.85 -11.21 -7.39
C ARG A 191 0.26 -11.46 -6.39
N THR A 192 0.55 -10.46 -5.55
CA THR A 192 1.54 -10.55 -4.47
C THR A 192 1.26 -11.76 -3.59
N SER A 193 0.04 -11.90 -3.06
CA SER A 193 -0.26 -13.01 -2.15
C SER A 193 -0.15 -14.38 -2.79
N ARG A 194 -0.46 -14.50 -4.08
CA ARG A 194 -0.38 -15.79 -4.80
C ARG A 194 1.06 -16.20 -5.07
N ASN A 195 1.92 -15.24 -5.39
CA ASN A 195 3.29 -15.52 -5.82
C ASN A 195 4.29 -15.55 -4.66
N TYR A 196 4.00 -14.85 -3.56
CA TYR A 196 4.98 -14.65 -2.47
C TYR A 196 4.72 -15.50 -1.24
N GLN A 197 3.58 -16.20 -1.13
CA GLN A 197 3.35 -17.08 0.01
C GLN A 197 4.48 -18.10 0.23
N LYS A 198 5.25 -18.39 -0.81
CA LYS A 198 6.40 -19.30 -0.74
C LYS A 198 7.74 -18.60 -0.51
N ILE A 199 7.87 -17.29 -0.87
CA ILE A 199 9.07 -16.48 -0.58
C ILE A 199 9.01 -15.90 0.83
N ILE A 200 7.82 -15.82 1.43
CA ILE A 200 7.60 -15.33 2.79
C ILE A 200 8.37 -16.17 3.82
N ASP A 201 8.67 -17.42 3.53
CA ASP A 201 9.52 -18.27 4.37
C ASP A 201 10.97 -17.75 4.48
N ASN A 202 11.40 -16.82 3.62
CA ASN A 202 12.77 -16.33 3.48
C ASN A 202 13.00 -14.89 4.02
N LYS A 203 12.47 -14.52 5.18
CA LYS A 203 12.74 -13.21 5.81
C LYS A 203 12.47 -12.02 4.86
N LEU A 204 11.23 -11.81 4.46
CA LEU A 204 10.86 -10.78 3.49
C LEU A 204 9.78 -9.83 4.00
N LEU A 205 10.06 -8.53 3.96
CA LEU A 205 9.07 -7.47 4.15
C LEU A 205 8.49 -7.06 2.79
N VAL A 206 7.21 -7.27 2.57
CA VAL A 206 6.53 -6.93 1.31
C VAL A 206 5.69 -5.67 1.47
N MET A 207 5.94 -4.67 0.63
CA MET A 207 5.17 -3.43 0.59
C MET A 207 4.54 -3.23 -0.79
N ASN A 208 3.22 -3.16 -0.86
CA ASN A 208 2.48 -2.91 -2.10
C ASN A 208 2.35 -1.40 -2.35
N VAL A 209 3.30 -0.81 -3.07
CA VAL A 209 3.54 0.65 -3.15
C VAL A 209 2.94 1.32 -4.39
N TRP A 210 2.11 0.62 -5.17
CA TRP A 210 1.39 1.18 -6.33
C TRP A 210 2.29 1.94 -7.32
N GLY A 211 2.05 3.22 -7.53
CA GLY A 211 2.79 4.08 -8.45
C GLY A 211 4.01 4.77 -7.85
N LEU A 212 4.59 4.27 -6.75
CA LEU A 212 5.75 4.89 -6.09
C LEU A 212 6.96 5.00 -7.02
N PHE A 213 7.16 3.99 -7.88
CA PHE A 213 8.29 3.96 -8.81
C PHE A 213 8.29 5.16 -9.77
N ASP A 214 7.10 5.61 -10.24
CA ASP A 214 7.00 6.79 -11.09
C ASP A 214 7.51 8.07 -10.39
N PHE A 215 7.39 8.14 -9.07
CA PHE A 215 7.92 9.26 -8.27
C PHE A 215 9.41 9.11 -7.97
N ILE A 216 9.88 7.92 -7.63
CA ILE A 216 11.32 7.69 -7.38
C ILE A 216 12.12 7.88 -8.66
N ALA A 217 11.61 7.43 -9.81
CA ALA A 217 12.22 7.60 -11.13
C ALA A 217 12.06 9.01 -11.73
N TRP A 218 11.43 9.95 -11.00
CA TRP A 218 11.13 11.33 -11.45
C TRP A 218 10.28 11.42 -12.73
N VAL A 219 9.61 10.34 -13.12
CA VAL A 219 8.65 10.32 -14.23
C VAL A 219 7.39 11.12 -13.87
N GLN A 220 7.00 11.07 -12.62
CA GLN A 220 5.85 11.83 -12.10
C GLN A 220 6.30 12.81 -11.01
N LYS A 221 5.98 14.10 -11.17
CA LYS A 221 6.26 15.12 -10.15
C LYS A 221 5.20 15.09 -9.06
N ARG A 222 5.64 15.24 -7.80
CA ARG A 222 4.75 15.42 -6.66
C ARG A 222 3.93 16.69 -6.79
N ALA A 223 2.75 16.69 -6.19
CA ALA A 223 1.96 17.92 -6.06
C ALA A 223 2.73 18.97 -5.24
N PRO A 224 2.62 20.27 -5.56
CA PRO A 224 3.17 21.34 -4.73
C PRO A 224 2.73 21.21 -3.27
N LYS A 225 3.57 21.69 -2.34
CA LYS A 225 3.33 21.57 -0.89
C LYS A 225 1.94 22.08 -0.49
N LEU A 226 1.48 23.18 -1.07
CA LEU A 226 0.16 23.76 -0.82
C LEU A 226 -0.98 22.75 -1.10
N PHE A 227 -0.96 22.09 -2.26
CA PHE A 227 -1.97 21.08 -2.62
C PHE A 227 -1.96 19.87 -1.69
N ARG A 228 -0.78 19.49 -1.20
CA ARG A 228 -0.62 18.38 -0.24
C ARG A 228 -1.14 18.77 1.14
N THR A 229 -0.80 19.96 1.62
CA THR A 229 -1.27 20.50 2.91
C THR A 229 -2.78 20.65 2.94
N LEU A 230 -3.38 21.15 1.86
CA LEU A 230 -4.83 21.29 1.70
C LEU A 230 -5.54 19.96 1.36
N LYS A 231 -4.79 18.85 1.24
CA LYS A 231 -5.32 17.52 0.83
C LYS A 231 -6.02 17.52 -0.54
N LEU A 232 -5.65 18.47 -1.42
CA LEU A 232 -6.18 18.67 -2.78
C LEU A 232 -5.31 17.99 -3.87
N GLU A 233 -4.41 17.08 -3.52
CA GLU A 233 -3.58 16.37 -4.49
C GLU A 233 -4.41 15.60 -5.53
N TRP A 234 -5.54 15.05 -5.13
CA TRP A 234 -6.48 14.38 -6.01
C TRP A 234 -7.06 15.33 -7.09
N LEU A 235 -7.33 16.58 -6.74
CA LEU A 235 -7.85 17.61 -7.67
C LEU A 235 -6.80 17.93 -8.74
N ARG A 236 -5.55 18.16 -8.33
CA ARG A 236 -4.45 18.35 -9.28
C ARG A 236 -4.29 17.16 -10.22
N ARG A 237 -4.35 15.94 -9.71
CA ARG A 237 -4.28 14.71 -10.53
C ARG A 237 -5.46 14.61 -11.50
N LEU A 238 -6.65 15.04 -11.07
CA LEU A 238 -7.82 15.11 -11.95
C LEU A 238 -7.63 16.10 -13.08
N CYS A 239 -7.18 17.33 -12.77
CA CYS A 239 -6.91 18.36 -13.77
C CYS A 239 -5.80 17.97 -14.76
N SER A 240 -4.72 17.33 -14.28
CA SER A 240 -3.60 16.93 -15.13
C SER A 240 -3.86 15.71 -15.99
N GLN A 241 -4.66 14.75 -15.50
CA GLN A 241 -4.97 13.49 -16.18
C GLN A 241 -6.45 13.09 -15.96
N PRO A 242 -7.42 13.82 -16.53
CA PRO A 242 -8.84 13.63 -16.24
C PRO A 242 -9.33 12.23 -16.63
N LYS A 243 -8.98 11.74 -17.81
CA LYS A 243 -9.40 10.41 -18.30
C LYS A 243 -8.92 9.26 -17.39
N ARG A 244 -7.73 9.38 -16.80
CA ARG A 244 -7.14 8.36 -15.93
C ARG A 244 -7.74 8.39 -14.51
N ASN A 245 -8.02 9.59 -13.99
CA ASN A 245 -8.38 9.78 -12.57
C ASN A 245 -9.88 9.94 -12.32
N TRP A 246 -10.68 10.22 -13.34
CA TRP A 246 -12.14 10.42 -13.24
C TRP A 246 -12.84 9.31 -12.42
N LYS A 247 -12.62 8.03 -12.77
CA LYS A 247 -13.25 6.92 -12.06
C LYS A 247 -12.88 6.86 -10.58
N LYS A 248 -11.64 7.23 -10.23
CA LYS A 248 -11.20 7.27 -8.82
C LYS A 248 -11.92 8.37 -8.05
N VAL A 249 -12.14 9.53 -8.68
CA VAL A 249 -12.87 10.65 -8.07
C VAL A 249 -14.33 10.27 -7.87
N VAL A 250 -14.99 9.74 -8.88
CA VAL A 250 -16.39 9.27 -8.76
C VAL A 250 -16.52 8.23 -7.64
N ASN A 251 -15.63 7.24 -7.60
CA ASN A 251 -15.63 6.25 -6.53
C ASN A 251 -15.34 6.86 -5.14
N SER A 252 -14.57 7.95 -5.08
CA SER A 252 -14.35 8.67 -3.81
C SER A 252 -15.59 9.46 -3.38
N LEU A 253 -16.35 10.02 -4.33
CA LEU A 253 -17.63 10.70 -4.03
C LEU A 253 -18.70 9.72 -3.55
N MET A 254 -18.56 8.42 -3.81
CA MET A 254 -19.43 7.40 -3.21
C MET A 254 -19.35 7.35 -1.67
N ILE A 255 -18.47 8.15 -1.06
CA ILE A 255 -18.43 8.27 0.41
C ILE A 255 -19.78 8.66 1.00
N PHE A 256 -20.53 9.56 0.38
CA PHE A 256 -21.83 10.03 0.88
C PHE A 256 -22.88 8.91 0.91
N PRO A 257 -23.20 8.22 -0.21
CA PRO A 257 -24.13 7.10 -0.18
C PRO A 257 -23.65 5.93 0.70
N TYR A 258 -22.31 5.72 0.85
CA TYR A 258 -21.79 4.70 1.75
C TYR A 258 -21.97 5.06 3.23
N ILE A 259 -21.75 6.32 3.64
CA ILE A 259 -22.05 6.79 4.99
C ILE A 259 -23.54 6.56 5.26
N PHE A 260 -24.43 7.02 4.37
CA PHE A 260 -25.86 6.88 4.55
C PHE A 260 -26.28 5.42 4.67
N ARG A 261 -25.87 4.56 3.73
CA ARG A 261 -26.25 3.15 3.68
C ARG A 261 -25.70 2.33 4.84
N TYR A 262 -24.39 2.38 5.05
CA TYR A 262 -23.70 1.45 5.95
C TYR A 262 -23.56 1.97 7.39
N LEU A 263 -23.54 3.28 7.59
CA LEU A 263 -23.34 3.87 8.91
C LEU A 263 -24.65 4.35 9.53
N ILE A 264 -25.55 4.95 8.74
CA ILE A 264 -26.84 5.48 9.24
C ILE A 264 -27.90 4.40 9.18
N LEU A 265 -28.14 3.83 7.98
CA LEU A 265 -29.17 2.79 7.82
C LEU A 265 -28.74 1.41 8.33
N LYS A 266 -27.43 1.21 8.60
CA LYS A 266 -26.82 -0.07 9.02
C LYS A 266 -27.19 -1.25 8.10
N LYS A 267 -27.38 -0.98 6.81
CA LYS A 267 -27.71 -1.99 5.80
C LYS A 267 -26.42 -2.52 5.16
N ASP A 268 -26.17 -3.85 5.24
CA ASP A 268 -25.08 -4.55 4.57
C ASP A 268 -25.31 -4.77 3.06
#